data_f13bd178423c6c333132e76dce68c4e8
#
_entry.id   f13bd178423c6c333132e76dce68c4e8
#
_cell.length_a   1.000
_cell.length_b   1.000
_cell.length_c   1.000
_cell.angle_alpha   90.00
_cell.angle_beta   90.00
_cell.angle_gamma   90.00
#
_symmetry.space_group_name_H-M   'P 1'
#
loop_
_entity.id
_entity.type
_entity.pdbx_description
1 polymer ?
#
loop_
_entity_poly.entity_id
_entity_poly.type
_entity_poly.pdbx_seq_one_letter_code
_entity_poly.pdbx_strand_id
1 'polypeptide(L)'
;MELGEVLPQSRHQAGPREEDRTVGPGGFNNTRRGLPVVLDACRRTEARAPQALLLNLTNPSSLIQYAIRRYTKVRVIGTCDSPVSLMKMLAAQLGVPREDIAFALSGMHHFTWVTGMRVQGRERLAEILERAHELPKLGVDPDLIRALGAIPSPY
;
A
#
# COMPACT_ATOMS: atom_id res chain seq x y z
N MET A 1 -30.31 0.58 12.47
CA MET A 1 -29.59 1.85 12.26
C MET A 1 -28.52 1.56 11.23
N GLU A 2 -28.83 1.90 9.98
CA GLU A 2 -28.01 1.55 8.83
C GLU A 2 -26.72 2.38 8.80
N LEU A 3 -25.59 1.72 8.77
CA LEU A 3 -24.24 2.32 8.68
C LEU A 3 -23.96 3.01 7.33
N GLY A 4 -24.94 3.03 6.43
CA GLY A 4 -24.78 3.51 5.05
C GLY A 4 -24.81 5.02 4.85
N GLU A 5 -25.40 5.79 5.77
CA GLU A 5 -25.68 7.22 5.54
C GLU A 5 -24.65 8.20 6.11
N VAL A 6 -23.65 7.76 6.87
CA VAL A 6 -22.66 8.66 7.49
C VAL A 6 -21.45 8.91 6.59
N LEU A 7 -21.32 8.21 5.47
CA LEU A 7 -20.16 8.28 4.60
C LEU A 7 -20.17 9.35 3.47
N PRO A 8 -21.31 9.93 3.03
CA PRO A 8 -21.29 10.87 1.91
C PRO A 8 -20.73 12.26 2.23
N GLN A 9 -20.81 12.71 3.47
CA GLN A 9 -20.49 14.12 3.78
C GLN A 9 -18.99 14.42 3.90
N SER A 10 -18.15 13.45 4.15
CA SER A 10 -16.70 13.67 4.20
C SER A 10 -16.05 13.70 2.81
N ARG A 11 -16.72 13.19 1.78
CA ARG A 11 -16.19 13.15 0.41
C ARG A 11 -16.22 14.50 -0.32
N HIS A 12 -17.10 15.42 0.09
CA HIS A 12 -17.29 16.69 -0.60
C HIS A 12 -16.37 17.84 -0.14
N GLN A 13 -15.67 17.67 0.96
CA GLN A 13 -14.76 18.70 1.50
C GLN A 13 -13.28 18.44 1.23
N ALA A 14 -12.95 17.24 0.81
CA ALA A 14 -11.60 16.87 0.43
C ALA A 14 -11.47 16.92 -1.11
N GLY A 15 -10.44 17.56 -1.61
CA GLY A 15 -10.19 17.63 -3.05
C GLY A 15 -10.05 16.21 -3.66
N PRO A 16 -10.09 16.07 -5.00
CA PRO A 16 -10.18 14.78 -5.70
C PRO A 16 -9.04 13.78 -5.41
N ARG A 17 -8.04 14.14 -4.60
CA ARG A 17 -6.93 13.28 -4.16
C ARG A 17 -7.05 12.81 -2.71
N GLU A 18 -8.07 13.21 -1.99
CA GLU A 18 -8.29 12.83 -0.58
C GLU A 18 -9.31 11.69 -0.40
N GLU A 19 -9.68 11.01 -1.45
CA GLU A 19 -10.44 9.74 -1.35
C GLU A 19 -9.62 8.64 -0.67
N ASP A 20 -8.38 8.95 -0.32
CA ASP A 20 -7.47 8.01 0.25
C ASP A 20 -7.78 7.75 1.74
N ARG A 21 -8.25 6.56 2.00
CA ARG A 21 -8.43 6.04 3.36
C ARG A 21 -7.11 5.80 4.10
N THR A 22 -5.98 6.08 3.46
CA THR A 22 -4.66 5.68 3.93
C THR A 22 -3.81 6.85 4.37
N VAL A 23 -3.94 8.01 3.74
CA VAL A 23 -3.15 9.21 4.04
C VAL A 23 -4.06 10.41 4.32
N GLY A 24 -3.47 11.53 4.77
CA GLY A 24 -4.17 12.78 5.01
C GLY A 24 -5.23 12.72 6.12
N PRO A 25 -6.12 13.70 6.17
CA PRO A 25 -7.19 13.79 7.18
C PRO A 25 -8.16 12.61 7.14
N GLY A 26 -8.45 12.08 5.94
CA GLY A 26 -9.30 10.91 5.76
C GLY A 26 -8.71 9.67 6.41
N GLY A 27 -7.42 9.40 6.17
CA GLY A 27 -6.70 8.29 6.79
C GLY A 27 -6.61 8.42 8.31
N PHE A 28 -6.38 9.62 8.82
CA PHE A 28 -6.38 9.87 10.26
C PHE A 28 -7.74 9.58 10.91
N ASN A 29 -8.82 10.07 10.32
CA ASN A 29 -10.18 9.81 10.82
C ASN A 29 -10.53 8.31 10.76
N ASN A 30 -10.15 7.63 9.70
CA ASN A 30 -10.36 6.20 9.57
C ASN A 30 -9.62 5.43 10.68
N THR A 31 -8.36 5.81 10.96
CA THR A 31 -7.57 5.24 12.05
C THR A 31 -8.26 5.45 13.39
N ARG A 32 -8.68 6.66 13.72
CA ARG A 32 -9.36 6.97 14.99
C ARG A 32 -10.60 6.12 15.22
N ARG A 33 -11.36 5.85 14.18
CA ARG A 33 -12.60 5.06 14.26
C ARG A 33 -12.32 3.57 14.38
N GLY A 34 -11.35 3.07 13.63
CA GLY A 34 -11.04 1.62 13.60
C GLY A 34 -10.15 1.16 14.74
N LEU A 35 -9.27 2.01 15.25
CA LEU A 35 -8.25 1.65 16.21
C LEU A 35 -8.78 1.02 17.50
N PRO A 36 -9.85 1.50 18.16
CA PRO A 36 -10.38 0.86 19.37
C PRO A 36 -10.77 -0.60 19.15
N VAL A 37 -11.40 -0.90 18.02
CA VAL A 37 -11.82 -2.25 17.65
C VAL A 37 -10.62 -3.15 17.42
N VAL A 38 -9.62 -2.66 16.69
CA VAL A 38 -8.39 -3.41 16.42
C VAL A 38 -7.62 -3.69 17.70
N LEU A 39 -7.47 -2.71 18.59
CA LEU A 39 -6.79 -2.90 19.86
C LEU A 39 -7.52 -3.88 20.79
N ASP A 40 -8.85 -3.87 20.81
CA ASP A 40 -9.62 -4.86 21.57
C ASP A 40 -9.40 -6.28 21.00
N ALA A 41 -9.45 -6.44 19.68
CA ALA A 41 -9.13 -7.72 19.05
C ALA A 41 -7.70 -8.20 19.39
N CYS A 42 -6.73 -7.29 19.37
CA CYS A 42 -5.35 -7.61 19.76
C CYS A 42 -5.23 -8.08 21.23
N ARG A 43 -5.90 -7.40 22.16
CA ARG A 43 -5.91 -7.81 23.58
C ARG A 43 -6.52 -9.20 23.79
N ARG A 44 -7.59 -9.50 23.06
CA ARG A 44 -8.18 -10.85 23.07
C ARG A 44 -7.25 -11.89 22.49
N THR A 45 -6.50 -11.52 21.43
CA THR A 45 -5.47 -12.38 20.85
C THR A 45 -4.34 -12.64 21.83
N GLU A 46 -3.84 -11.61 22.51
CA GLU A 46 -2.82 -11.77 23.56
C GLU A 46 -3.25 -12.75 24.66
N ALA A 47 -4.51 -12.64 25.10
CA ALA A 47 -5.02 -13.48 26.18
C ALA A 47 -5.20 -14.95 25.76
N ARG A 48 -5.53 -15.23 24.50
CA ARG A 48 -5.89 -16.57 24.05
C ARG A 48 -4.82 -17.26 23.22
N ALA A 49 -4.01 -16.48 22.51
CA ALA A 49 -2.99 -16.97 21.58
C ALA A 49 -1.77 -16.04 21.59
N PRO A 50 -0.99 -15.98 22.67
CA PRO A 50 0.10 -15.01 22.85
C PRO A 50 1.24 -15.16 21.82
N GLN A 51 1.33 -16.32 21.15
CA GLN A 51 2.32 -16.57 20.10
C GLN A 51 1.80 -16.31 18.68
N ALA A 52 0.54 -15.89 18.53
CA ALA A 52 -0.05 -15.63 17.22
C ALA A 52 0.67 -14.48 16.50
N LEU A 53 0.74 -14.59 15.17
CA LEU A 53 1.16 -13.53 14.28
C LEU A 53 -0.10 -12.93 13.61
N LEU A 54 -0.31 -11.63 13.82
CA LEU A 54 -1.39 -10.90 13.19
C LEU A 54 -0.92 -10.33 11.85
N LEU A 55 -1.64 -10.61 10.79
CA LEU A 55 -1.46 -9.95 9.48
C LEU A 55 -2.47 -8.82 9.38
N ASN A 56 -1.99 -7.59 9.38
CA ASN A 56 -2.84 -6.40 9.30
C ASN A 56 -2.96 -5.90 7.86
N LEU A 57 -4.16 -6.05 7.30
CA LEU A 57 -4.55 -5.51 5.98
C LEU A 57 -5.43 -4.26 6.10
N THR A 58 -5.73 -3.83 7.34
CA THR A 58 -6.61 -2.70 7.60
C THR A 58 -5.89 -1.38 7.30
N ASN A 59 -6.50 -0.51 6.53
CA ASN A 59 -5.96 0.82 6.23
C ASN A 59 -6.41 1.89 7.24
N PRO A 60 -5.53 2.83 7.55
CA PRO A 60 -4.10 2.97 7.19
C PRO A 60 -3.21 1.95 7.89
N SER A 61 -2.67 1.01 7.15
CA SER A 61 -1.91 -0.12 7.70
C SER A 61 -0.74 0.31 8.58
N SER A 62 0.01 1.34 8.18
CA SER A 62 1.16 1.85 8.93
C SER A 62 0.78 2.42 10.30
N LEU A 63 -0.28 3.24 10.36
CA LEU A 63 -0.75 3.84 11.61
C LEU A 63 -1.32 2.78 12.57
N ILE A 64 -2.10 1.86 12.03
CA ILE A 64 -2.68 0.76 12.80
C ILE A 64 -1.59 -0.18 13.32
N GLN A 65 -0.63 -0.55 12.48
CA GLN A 65 0.51 -1.36 12.90
C GLN A 65 1.35 -0.66 13.97
N TYR A 66 1.61 0.63 13.82
CA TYR A 66 2.31 1.42 14.84
C TYR A 66 1.57 1.35 16.18
N ALA A 67 0.26 1.56 16.18
CA ALA A 67 -0.54 1.52 17.38
C ALA A 67 -0.58 0.12 18.03
N ILE A 68 -0.74 -0.94 17.24
CA ILE A 68 -0.68 -2.32 17.75
C ILE A 68 0.65 -2.56 18.46
N ARG A 69 1.76 -2.22 17.83
CA ARG A 69 3.11 -2.40 18.41
C ARG A 69 3.35 -1.55 19.65
N ARG A 70 2.71 -0.37 19.74
CA ARG A 70 2.87 0.57 20.86
C ARG A 70 2.04 0.18 22.08
N TYR A 71 0.85 -0.39 21.87
CA TYR A 71 -0.15 -0.58 22.90
C TYR A 71 -0.49 -2.04 23.19
N THR A 72 0.13 -2.98 22.49
CA THR A 72 -0.06 -4.42 22.68
C THR A 72 1.26 -5.18 22.54
N LYS A 73 1.27 -6.44 22.92
CA LYS A 73 2.42 -7.36 22.75
C LYS A 73 2.24 -8.28 21.53
N VAL A 74 1.15 -8.13 20.78
CA VAL A 74 0.88 -8.95 19.61
C VAL A 74 1.95 -8.74 18.54
N ARG A 75 2.46 -9.84 18.02
CA ARG A 75 3.34 -9.80 16.85
C ARG A 75 2.50 -9.44 15.63
N VAL A 76 2.85 -8.36 14.92
CA VAL A 76 2.09 -7.86 13.79
C VAL A 76 2.96 -7.58 12.58
N ILE A 77 2.45 -7.90 11.40
CA ILE A 77 2.97 -7.49 10.10
C ILE A 77 1.86 -6.76 9.36
N GLY A 78 2.12 -5.49 8.99
CA GLY A 78 1.25 -4.75 8.07
C GLY A 78 1.53 -5.16 6.64
N THR A 79 0.48 -5.41 5.89
CA THR A 79 0.56 -5.83 4.49
C THR A 79 -0.24 -4.88 3.61
N CYS A 80 0.17 -4.77 2.35
CA CYS A 80 -0.51 -3.98 1.34
C CYS A 80 -0.45 -4.75 0.01
N ASP A 81 -1.50 -4.64 -0.77
CA ASP A 81 -1.60 -5.27 -2.10
C ASP A 81 -1.09 -4.39 -3.25
N SER A 82 -0.83 -3.09 -2.99
CA SER A 82 -0.35 -2.15 -4.02
C SER A 82 0.90 -2.65 -4.77
N PRO A 83 1.95 -3.17 -4.11
CA PRO A 83 3.10 -3.72 -4.83
C PRO A 83 2.75 -4.91 -5.72
N VAL A 84 1.82 -5.76 -5.27
CA VAL A 84 1.35 -6.92 -6.05
C VAL A 84 0.52 -6.47 -7.24
N SER A 85 -0.29 -5.44 -7.08
CA SER A 85 -1.08 -4.85 -8.16
C SER A 85 -0.19 -4.23 -9.23
N LEU A 86 0.84 -3.46 -8.84
CA LEU A 86 1.84 -2.93 -9.75
C LEU A 86 2.56 -4.06 -10.51
N MET A 87 2.97 -5.11 -9.78
CA MET A 87 3.62 -6.28 -10.39
C MET A 87 2.73 -6.95 -11.45
N LYS A 88 1.44 -7.11 -11.17
CA LYS A 88 0.47 -7.66 -12.14
C LYS A 88 0.34 -6.77 -13.38
N MET A 89 0.27 -5.45 -13.19
CA MET A 89 0.16 -4.50 -14.30
C MET A 89 1.41 -4.56 -15.20
N LEU A 90 2.60 -4.55 -14.61
CA LEU A 90 3.85 -4.63 -15.36
C LEU A 90 4.05 -6.00 -16.02
N ALA A 91 3.67 -7.09 -15.37
CA ALA A 91 3.71 -8.41 -15.93
C ALA A 91 2.84 -8.53 -17.20
N ALA A 92 1.60 -8.01 -17.12
CA ALA A 92 0.68 -8.01 -18.27
C ALA A 92 1.24 -7.18 -19.43
N GLN A 93 1.86 -6.03 -19.15
CA GLN A 93 2.44 -5.18 -20.18
C GLN A 93 3.68 -5.79 -20.82
N LEU A 94 4.51 -6.46 -20.03
CA LEU A 94 5.72 -7.14 -20.52
C LEU A 94 5.43 -8.48 -21.18
N GLY A 95 4.19 -8.99 -21.09
CA GLY A 95 3.81 -10.29 -21.62
C GLY A 95 4.48 -11.47 -20.90
N VAL A 96 4.80 -11.31 -19.60
CA VAL A 96 5.47 -12.36 -18.80
C VAL A 96 4.61 -12.77 -17.61
N PRO A 97 4.77 -14.00 -17.09
CA PRO A 97 4.16 -14.40 -15.83
C PRO A 97 4.58 -13.48 -14.68
N ARG A 98 3.67 -13.23 -13.76
CA ARG A 98 3.95 -12.37 -12.59
C ARG A 98 5.10 -12.91 -11.73
N GLU A 99 5.21 -14.22 -11.60
CA GLU A 99 6.23 -14.96 -10.84
C GLU A 99 7.63 -14.78 -11.40
N ASP A 100 7.74 -14.36 -12.65
CA ASP A 100 9.01 -14.02 -13.30
C ASP A 100 9.52 -12.63 -12.95
N ILE A 101 8.73 -11.82 -12.24
CA ILE A 101 9.09 -10.46 -11.83
C ILE A 101 9.45 -10.42 -10.35
N ALA A 102 10.58 -9.80 -10.04
CA ALA A 102 10.99 -9.46 -8.68
C ALA A 102 11.33 -7.97 -8.59
N PHE A 103 10.84 -7.30 -7.54
CA PHE A 103 11.06 -5.88 -7.28
C PHE A 103 12.01 -5.67 -6.10
N ALA A 104 12.86 -4.64 -6.21
CA ALA A 104 13.39 -3.92 -5.07
C ALA A 104 12.52 -2.68 -4.85
N LEU A 105 12.00 -2.52 -3.64
CA LEU A 105 11.09 -1.44 -3.28
C LEU A 105 11.75 -0.53 -2.24
N SER A 106 11.56 0.78 -2.41
CA SER A 106 12.00 1.80 -1.46
C SER A 106 10.89 2.80 -1.23
N GLY A 107 10.76 3.31 0.00
CA GLY A 107 9.75 4.31 0.34
C GLY A 107 8.87 3.90 1.52
N MET A 108 7.75 4.60 1.66
CA MET A 108 6.75 4.39 2.71
C MET A 108 5.50 3.73 2.14
N HIS A 109 4.67 3.19 3.02
CA HIS A 109 3.37 2.66 2.65
C HIS A 109 2.57 3.67 1.81
N HIS A 110 2.09 3.28 0.64
CA HIS A 110 1.42 4.10 -0.38
C HIS A 110 2.27 5.25 -0.96
N PHE A 111 3.55 5.27 -0.66
CA PHE A 111 4.53 6.14 -1.30
C PHE A 111 5.81 5.35 -1.58
N THR A 112 5.65 4.28 -2.33
CA THR A 112 6.70 3.31 -2.63
C THR A 112 7.15 3.45 -4.08
N TRP A 113 8.44 3.23 -4.31
CA TRP A 113 9.08 3.29 -5.61
C TRP A 113 9.78 1.96 -5.90
N VAL A 114 9.65 1.46 -7.12
CA VAL A 114 10.44 0.35 -7.61
C VAL A 114 11.80 0.90 -8.02
N THR A 115 12.83 0.54 -7.26
CA THR A 115 14.22 0.99 -7.45
C THR A 115 15.11 -0.08 -8.05
N GLY A 116 14.57 -1.28 -8.26
CA GLY A 116 15.20 -2.38 -8.99
C GLY A 116 14.13 -3.34 -9.47
N MET A 117 14.29 -3.89 -10.67
CA MET A 117 13.34 -4.82 -11.26
C MET A 117 14.04 -5.90 -12.04
N ARG A 118 13.82 -7.15 -11.63
CA ARG A 118 14.30 -8.32 -12.37
C ARG A 118 13.13 -9.00 -13.06
N VAL A 119 13.33 -9.34 -14.30
CA VAL A 119 12.43 -10.15 -15.10
C VAL A 119 13.18 -11.39 -15.52
N GLN A 120 12.69 -12.58 -15.17
CA GLN A 120 13.35 -13.87 -15.42
C GLN A 120 14.82 -13.86 -14.92
N GLY A 121 15.03 -13.28 -13.72
CA GLY A 121 16.33 -13.20 -13.07
C GLY A 121 17.30 -12.13 -13.61
N ARG A 122 16.95 -11.43 -14.69
CA ARG A 122 17.77 -10.37 -15.29
C ARG A 122 17.30 -8.99 -14.86
N GLU A 123 18.23 -8.11 -14.49
CA GLU A 123 17.91 -6.70 -14.18
C GLU A 123 17.40 -5.98 -15.43
N ARG A 124 16.22 -5.39 -15.36
CA ARG A 124 15.51 -4.78 -16.50
C ARG A 124 14.97 -3.38 -16.22
N LEU A 125 15.21 -2.81 -15.03
CA LEU A 125 14.63 -1.52 -14.67
C LEU A 125 15.02 -0.41 -15.66
N ALA A 126 16.31 -0.30 -15.99
CA ALA A 126 16.81 0.75 -16.90
C ALA A 126 16.09 0.68 -18.28
N GLU A 127 15.98 -0.51 -18.85
CA GLU A 127 15.30 -0.72 -20.13
C GLU A 127 13.82 -0.34 -20.07
N ILE A 128 13.14 -0.62 -18.95
CA ILE A 128 11.74 -0.29 -18.75
C ILE A 128 11.57 1.21 -18.57
N LEU A 129 12.49 1.88 -17.91
CA LEU A 129 12.48 3.34 -17.74
C LEU A 129 12.68 4.09 -19.05
N GLU A 130 13.48 3.57 -19.98
CA GLU A 130 13.59 4.15 -21.34
C GLU A 130 12.25 4.14 -22.08
N ARG A 131 11.37 3.22 -21.73
CA ARG A 131 10.02 3.08 -22.29
C ARG A 131 8.94 3.52 -21.29
N ALA A 132 9.24 4.49 -20.43
CA ALA A 132 8.33 4.92 -19.35
C ALA A 132 6.96 5.40 -19.87
N HIS A 133 6.90 5.96 -21.08
CA HIS A 133 5.65 6.38 -21.73
C HIS A 133 4.72 5.23 -22.13
N GLU A 134 5.23 4.00 -22.18
CA GLU A 134 4.45 2.79 -22.44
C GLU A 134 3.92 2.17 -21.11
N LEU A 135 4.39 2.64 -19.96
CA LEU A 135 3.92 2.15 -18.68
C LEU A 135 2.43 2.46 -18.48
N PRO A 136 1.72 1.67 -17.66
CA PRO A 136 0.36 2.01 -17.25
C PRO A 136 0.31 3.41 -16.65
N LYS A 137 -0.85 4.07 -16.71
CA LYS A 137 -1.03 5.38 -16.08
C LYS A 137 -0.87 5.26 -14.55
N LEU A 138 0.29 5.70 -14.06
CA LEU A 138 0.67 5.61 -12.64
C LEU A 138 0.42 6.93 -11.88
N GLY A 139 -0.25 7.92 -12.53
CA GLY A 139 -0.48 9.24 -11.94
C GLY A 139 0.75 10.15 -11.87
N VAL A 140 1.86 9.73 -12.47
CA VAL A 140 3.14 10.46 -12.53
C VAL A 140 3.55 10.59 -13.99
N ASP A 141 4.12 11.73 -14.34
CA ASP A 141 4.63 11.99 -15.68
C ASP A 141 5.75 11.01 -16.07
N PRO A 142 5.71 10.37 -17.25
CA PRO A 142 6.73 9.43 -17.69
C PRO A 142 8.15 10.00 -17.74
N ASP A 143 8.31 11.28 -18.09
CA ASP A 143 9.62 11.92 -18.11
C ASP A 143 10.18 12.09 -16.68
N LEU A 144 9.30 12.35 -15.72
CA LEU A 144 9.69 12.40 -14.31
C LEU A 144 10.07 11.00 -13.80
N ILE A 145 9.32 9.96 -14.16
CA ILE A 145 9.65 8.56 -13.83
C ILE A 145 11.05 8.21 -14.34
N ARG A 146 11.33 8.54 -15.59
CA ARG A 146 12.64 8.33 -16.21
C ARG A 146 13.75 9.12 -15.51
N ALA A 147 13.51 10.40 -15.23
CA ALA A 147 14.48 11.27 -14.57
C ALA A 147 14.81 10.80 -13.12
N LEU A 148 13.83 10.28 -12.42
CA LEU A 148 14.00 9.73 -11.06
C LEU A 148 14.65 8.34 -11.05
N GLY A 149 14.66 7.63 -12.17
CA GLY A 149 15.20 6.29 -12.26
C GLY A 149 14.42 5.25 -11.45
N ALA A 150 13.14 5.48 -11.18
CA ALA A 150 12.31 4.61 -10.36
C ALA A 150 10.84 4.68 -10.79
N ILE A 151 10.11 3.56 -10.64
CA ILE A 151 8.70 3.47 -11.01
C ILE A 151 7.85 3.66 -9.75
N PRO A 152 6.92 4.64 -9.69
CA PRO A 152 6.05 4.81 -8.54
C PRO A 152 5.03 3.67 -8.45
N SER A 153 4.73 3.25 -7.22
CA SER A 153 3.57 2.39 -6.97
C SER A 153 2.30 3.21 -7.23
N PRO A 154 1.35 2.70 -8.03
CA PRO A 154 0.09 3.39 -8.25
C PRO A 154 -0.70 3.43 -6.96
N TYR A 155 -1.29 4.59 -6.70
CA TYR A 155 -2.26 4.74 -5.63
C TYR A 155 -3.30 5.80 -5.99
#